data_feb8f85b143487eee1fbee9306c61c83
#
_entry.id   feb8f85b143487eee1fbee9306c61c83
#
_cell.length_a   1.000
_cell.length_b   1.000
_cell.length_c   1.000
_cell.angle_alpha   90.00
_cell.angle_beta   90.00
_cell.angle_gamma   90.00
#
_symmetry.space_group_name_H-M   'P 1'
#
loop_
_entity.id
_entity.type
_entity.pdbx_description
1 polymer ?
#
loop_
_entity_poly.entity_id
_entity_poly.type
_entity_poly.pdbx_seq_one_letter_code
_entity_poly.pdbx_strand_id
1 'polypeptide(L)'
;MYYEVHGSGEPIVLIHGLSMDCSTWFNQVSVFSQNYQVVVFDNRGVGQTDAPNEDYSTEMMADDAVALLKFLNVDNAHILGFSMGGMIAQRIALKYPEIVKSLLLNTTAAQFPAKAKHLVQTWLRMLNENVSLETRIREGFLWGYTNRFFEDDERVTALVNRAIAHPHPLSTHGFAGQVAALMEHDTRSQISQISVPTLVLIGGDDIFIPIEFSEELAAKIPKAELVVLERGGHNCWMEFPEPFNRAVMRFLEGVASK
;
A
#
# COMPACT_ATOMS: atom_id res chain seq x y z
N MET A 1 -14.04 5.27 -10.41
CA MET A 1 -13.02 4.43 -9.75
C MET A 1 -13.08 3.03 -10.34
N TYR A 2 -11.95 2.50 -10.82
CA TYR A 2 -11.82 1.10 -11.26
C TYR A 2 -11.61 0.18 -10.05
N TYR A 3 -12.25 -0.97 -10.06
CA TYR A 3 -12.11 -1.99 -9.00
C TYR A 3 -12.33 -3.39 -9.55
N GLU A 4 -11.86 -4.38 -8.83
CA GLU A 4 -12.12 -5.80 -9.06
C GLU A 4 -12.53 -6.47 -7.74
N VAL A 5 -13.38 -7.51 -7.84
CA VAL A 5 -13.80 -8.33 -6.70
C VAL A 5 -13.52 -9.79 -7.02
N HIS A 6 -12.78 -10.47 -6.17
CA HIS A 6 -12.37 -11.86 -6.38
C HIS A 6 -12.74 -12.72 -5.17
N GLY A 7 -13.19 -13.95 -5.41
CA GLY A 7 -13.56 -14.89 -4.34
C GLY A 7 -14.88 -14.54 -3.66
N SER A 8 -15.07 -15.09 -2.47
CA SER A 8 -16.26 -14.90 -1.63
C SER A 8 -15.91 -15.13 -0.16
N GLY A 9 -16.79 -14.69 0.74
CA GLY A 9 -16.56 -14.79 2.19
C GLY A 9 -16.43 -13.43 2.84
N GLU A 10 -15.67 -13.33 3.94
CA GLU A 10 -15.43 -12.06 4.61
C GLU A 10 -14.64 -11.10 3.70
N PRO A 11 -15.04 -9.81 3.66
CA PRO A 11 -14.35 -8.84 2.80
C PRO A 11 -12.96 -8.49 3.31
N ILE A 12 -11.97 -8.49 2.39
CA ILE A 12 -10.66 -7.89 2.59
C ILE A 12 -10.39 -6.88 1.45
N VAL A 13 -9.98 -5.68 1.81
CA VAL A 13 -9.69 -4.60 0.87
C VAL A 13 -8.18 -4.38 0.81
N LEU A 14 -7.61 -4.36 -0.37
CA LEU A 14 -6.18 -4.13 -0.57
C LEU A 14 -5.97 -2.76 -1.21
N ILE A 15 -5.26 -1.87 -0.49
CA ILE A 15 -5.01 -0.47 -0.91
C ILE A 15 -3.54 -0.31 -1.26
N HIS A 16 -3.27 0.11 -2.49
CA HIS A 16 -1.91 0.26 -3.00
C HIS A 16 -1.22 1.55 -2.57
N GLY A 17 0.11 1.51 -2.68
CA GLY A 17 1.01 2.63 -2.48
C GLY A 17 1.06 3.58 -3.67
N LEU A 18 1.98 4.55 -3.59
CA LEU A 18 2.24 5.57 -4.60
C LEU A 18 2.44 4.95 -5.98
N SER A 19 1.76 5.48 -6.98
CA SER A 19 1.89 5.13 -8.41
C SER A 19 1.55 3.70 -8.81
N MET A 20 1.08 2.86 -7.90
CA MET A 20 0.76 1.46 -8.18
C MET A 20 -0.76 1.26 -8.29
N ASP A 21 -1.17 0.44 -9.24
CA ASP A 21 -2.56 0.02 -9.44
C ASP A 21 -2.83 -1.40 -8.96
N CYS A 22 -4.09 -1.79 -8.95
CA CYS A 22 -4.55 -3.05 -8.38
C CYS A 22 -4.00 -4.30 -9.07
N SER A 23 -3.54 -4.21 -10.33
CA SER A 23 -3.03 -5.36 -11.08
C SER A 23 -1.77 -5.99 -10.46
N THR A 24 -1.07 -5.23 -9.63
CA THR A 24 0.15 -5.71 -8.97
C THR A 24 -0.11 -6.59 -7.76
N TRP A 25 -1.34 -6.63 -7.22
CA TRP A 25 -1.75 -7.52 -6.12
C TRP A 25 -1.95 -9.00 -6.53
N PHE A 26 -1.54 -9.41 -7.74
CA PHE A 26 -1.84 -10.74 -8.30
C PHE A 26 -1.46 -11.91 -7.38
N ASN A 27 -0.33 -11.84 -6.65
CA ASN A 27 0.10 -12.88 -5.71
C ASN A 27 -0.81 -12.96 -4.47
N GLN A 28 -1.32 -11.82 -3.99
CA GLN A 28 -2.18 -11.73 -2.83
C GLN A 28 -3.61 -12.13 -3.19
N VAL A 29 -4.12 -11.61 -4.29
CA VAL A 29 -5.46 -11.95 -4.82
C VAL A 29 -5.59 -13.46 -5.01
N SER A 30 -4.61 -14.12 -5.65
CA SER A 30 -4.66 -15.56 -5.92
C SER A 30 -4.74 -16.42 -4.66
N VAL A 31 -4.18 -15.95 -3.55
CA VAL A 31 -4.18 -16.69 -2.27
C VAL A 31 -5.38 -16.31 -1.43
N PHE A 32 -5.64 -15.01 -1.25
CA PHE A 32 -6.69 -14.55 -0.33
C PHE A 32 -8.09 -14.84 -0.85
N SER A 33 -8.31 -14.80 -2.18
CA SER A 33 -9.62 -15.10 -2.79
C SER A 33 -10.09 -16.55 -2.60
N GLN A 34 -9.25 -17.42 -2.10
CA GLN A 34 -9.65 -18.79 -1.75
C GLN A 34 -10.55 -18.85 -0.52
N ASN A 35 -10.46 -17.84 0.38
CA ASN A 35 -11.19 -17.82 1.65
C ASN A 35 -11.88 -16.48 1.94
N TYR A 36 -11.57 -15.43 1.19
CA TYR A 36 -12.07 -14.06 1.40
C TYR A 36 -12.66 -13.48 0.12
N GLN A 37 -13.58 -12.53 0.29
CA GLN A 37 -13.96 -11.63 -0.81
C GLN A 37 -12.91 -10.52 -0.88
N VAL A 38 -12.01 -10.61 -1.86
CA VAL A 38 -10.92 -9.66 -2.05
C VAL A 38 -11.38 -8.52 -2.93
N VAL A 39 -11.36 -7.30 -2.39
CA VAL A 39 -11.63 -6.06 -3.13
C VAL A 39 -10.30 -5.36 -3.38
N VAL A 40 -9.96 -5.15 -4.65
CA VAL A 40 -8.82 -4.34 -5.08
C VAL A 40 -9.31 -3.20 -5.96
N PHE A 41 -8.64 -2.07 -5.93
CA PHE A 41 -9.01 -0.92 -6.74
C PHE A 41 -7.81 -0.03 -7.05
N ASP A 42 -7.97 0.77 -8.10
CA ASP A 42 -7.01 1.81 -8.45
C ASP A 42 -7.34 3.09 -7.67
N ASN A 43 -6.40 3.56 -6.88
CA ASN A 43 -6.51 4.86 -6.21
C ASN A 43 -6.67 5.98 -7.26
N ARG A 44 -7.27 7.12 -6.87
CA ARG A 44 -7.27 8.30 -7.74
C ARG A 44 -5.86 8.62 -8.22
N GLY A 45 -5.73 8.97 -9.50
CA GLY A 45 -4.46 9.34 -10.12
C GLY A 45 -3.66 8.21 -10.73
N VAL A 46 -4.10 6.94 -10.64
CA VAL A 46 -3.40 5.78 -11.23
C VAL A 46 -4.35 4.84 -11.96
N GLY A 47 -3.76 4.00 -12.82
CA GLY A 47 -4.45 2.91 -13.50
C GLY A 47 -5.62 3.39 -14.34
N GLN A 48 -6.78 2.79 -14.13
CA GLN A 48 -8.02 3.06 -14.85
C GLN A 48 -8.97 4.01 -14.08
N THR A 49 -8.53 4.48 -12.89
CA THR A 49 -9.27 5.50 -12.13
C THR A 49 -8.91 6.90 -12.61
N ASP A 50 -9.89 7.81 -12.59
CA ASP A 50 -9.68 9.20 -12.97
C ASP A 50 -8.52 9.84 -12.19
N ALA A 51 -7.83 10.75 -12.87
CA ALA A 51 -6.75 11.53 -12.30
C ALA A 51 -7.11 13.03 -12.32
N PRO A 52 -7.93 13.52 -11.37
CA PRO A 52 -8.23 14.95 -11.27
C PRO A 52 -6.94 15.78 -11.11
N ASN A 53 -6.89 16.94 -11.77
CA ASN A 53 -5.72 17.83 -11.68
C ASN A 53 -5.85 18.75 -10.46
N GLU A 54 -5.64 18.19 -9.30
CA GLU A 54 -5.71 18.85 -7.99
C GLU A 54 -4.74 18.17 -7.00
N ASP A 55 -4.46 18.80 -5.88
CA ASP A 55 -3.74 18.16 -4.78
C ASP A 55 -4.65 17.14 -4.09
N TYR A 56 -4.16 15.92 -3.90
CA TYR A 56 -4.88 14.90 -3.15
C TYR A 56 -4.45 14.90 -1.68
N SER A 57 -5.29 14.31 -0.83
CA SER A 57 -4.94 13.97 0.55
C SER A 57 -5.24 12.50 0.84
N THR A 58 -4.55 11.93 1.82
CA THR A 58 -4.85 10.56 2.28
C THR A 58 -6.25 10.45 2.87
N GLU A 59 -6.84 11.56 3.35
CA GLU A 59 -8.22 11.61 3.81
C GLU A 59 -9.21 11.52 2.64
N MET A 60 -9.00 12.30 1.56
CA MET A 60 -9.82 12.19 0.34
C MET A 60 -9.78 10.77 -0.24
N MET A 61 -8.60 10.14 -0.25
CA MET A 61 -8.45 8.78 -0.75
C MET A 61 -9.11 7.73 0.17
N ALA A 62 -9.15 7.99 1.48
CA ALA A 62 -9.91 7.18 2.42
C ALA A 62 -11.43 7.31 2.19
N ASP A 63 -11.93 8.52 1.92
CA ASP A 63 -13.33 8.76 1.56
C ASP A 63 -13.71 8.04 0.27
N ASP A 64 -12.83 8.03 -0.75
CA ASP A 64 -13.02 7.27 -1.98
C ASP A 64 -13.16 5.76 -1.73
N ALA A 65 -12.24 5.20 -0.93
CA ALA A 65 -12.26 3.77 -0.59
C ALA A 65 -13.54 3.39 0.17
N VAL A 66 -13.96 4.20 1.13
CA VAL A 66 -15.20 3.99 1.89
C VAL A 66 -16.44 4.14 1.00
N ALA A 67 -16.45 5.10 0.07
CA ALA A 67 -17.53 5.24 -0.91
C ALA A 67 -17.64 4.00 -1.82
N LEU A 68 -16.52 3.41 -2.23
CA LEU A 68 -16.51 2.16 -2.98
C LEU A 68 -17.10 1.01 -2.15
N LEU A 69 -16.70 0.86 -0.87
CA LEU A 69 -17.23 -0.18 0.00
C LEU A 69 -18.75 -0.07 0.19
N LYS A 70 -19.25 1.15 0.39
CA LYS A 70 -20.70 1.41 0.46
C LYS A 70 -21.41 1.07 -0.85
N PHE A 71 -20.83 1.40 -1.99
CA PHE A 71 -21.35 1.03 -3.31
C PHE A 71 -21.43 -0.48 -3.50
N LEU A 72 -20.47 -1.23 -2.96
CA LEU A 72 -20.42 -2.69 -3.00
C LEU A 72 -21.29 -3.36 -1.91
N ASN A 73 -22.00 -2.59 -1.08
CA ASN A 73 -22.73 -3.08 0.10
C ASN A 73 -21.85 -3.87 1.08
N VAL A 74 -20.62 -3.42 1.28
CA VAL A 74 -19.68 -3.96 2.26
C VAL A 74 -19.77 -3.12 3.53
N ASP A 75 -20.41 -3.64 4.55
CA ASP A 75 -20.62 -2.93 5.83
C ASP A 75 -19.36 -2.88 6.70
N ASN A 76 -18.54 -3.92 6.66
CA ASN A 76 -17.24 -3.97 7.34
C ASN A 76 -16.26 -4.88 6.59
N ALA A 77 -14.97 -4.60 6.72
CA ALA A 77 -13.90 -5.32 6.03
C ALA A 77 -12.60 -5.33 6.82
N HIS A 78 -11.74 -6.30 6.51
CA HIS A 78 -10.31 -6.20 6.81
C HIS A 78 -9.67 -5.23 5.84
N ILE A 79 -8.88 -4.27 6.33
CA ILE A 79 -8.25 -3.25 5.49
C ILE A 79 -6.74 -3.46 5.48
N LEU A 80 -6.19 -3.84 4.34
CA LEU A 80 -4.76 -3.98 4.13
C LEU A 80 -4.25 -2.82 3.26
N GLY A 81 -3.35 -2.02 3.79
CA GLY A 81 -2.73 -0.92 3.07
C GLY A 81 -1.21 -1.06 2.98
N PHE A 82 -0.67 -0.92 1.76
CA PHE A 82 0.75 -0.89 1.48
C PHE A 82 1.25 0.55 1.31
N SER A 83 2.31 0.94 2.04
CA SER A 83 2.98 2.24 1.88
C SER A 83 1.99 3.41 2.02
N MET A 84 1.77 4.23 0.98
CA MET A 84 0.71 5.24 0.95
C MET A 84 -0.67 4.63 1.25
N GLY A 85 -0.96 3.42 0.76
CA GLY A 85 -2.19 2.71 1.08
C GLY A 85 -2.35 2.41 2.57
N GLY A 86 -1.26 2.20 3.29
CA GLY A 86 -1.25 2.08 4.75
C GLY A 86 -1.59 3.40 5.46
N MET A 87 -1.18 4.53 4.88
CA MET A 87 -1.57 5.87 5.37
C MET A 87 -3.06 6.14 5.13
N ILE A 88 -3.58 5.73 3.97
CA ILE A 88 -5.01 5.77 3.65
C ILE A 88 -5.79 4.88 4.62
N ALA A 89 -5.32 3.65 4.87
CA ALA A 89 -5.94 2.71 5.80
C ALA A 89 -6.00 3.24 7.25
N GLN A 90 -4.97 3.97 7.70
CA GLN A 90 -5.00 4.68 8.99
C GLN A 90 -6.12 5.73 9.02
N ARG A 91 -6.30 6.52 7.95
CA ARG A 91 -7.40 7.50 7.86
C ARG A 91 -8.76 6.82 7.88
N ILE A 92 -8.93 5.67 7.20
CA ILE A 92 -10.15 4.88 7.26
C ILE A 92 -10.43 4.44 8.69
N ALA A 93 -9.44 3.86 9.38
CA ALA A 93 -9.60 3.37 10.74
C ALA A 93 -9.90 4.49 11.78
N LEU A 94 -9.42 5.71 11.54
CA LEU A 94 -9.66 6.86 12.40
C LEU A 94 -11.02 7.52 12.15
N LYS A 95 -11.43 7.63 10.88
CA LYS A 95 -12.64 8.37 10.49
C LYS A 95 -13.87 7.47 10.40
N TYR A 96 -13.70 6.19 10.11
CA TYR A 96 -14.77 5.20 9.86
C TYR A 96 -14.49 3.88 10.62
N PRO A 97 -14.27 3.92 11.94
CA PRO A 97 -13.88 2.73 12.71
C PRO A 97 -14.90 1.59 12.63
N GLU A 98 -16.18 1.89 12.38
CA GLU A 98 -17.25 0.92 12.23
C GLU A 98 -17.12 0.03 10.97
N ILE A 99 -16.42 0.52 9.95
CA ILE A 99 -16.19 -0.21 8.70
C ILE A 99 -14.98 -1.17 8.83
N VAL A 100 -14.10 -0.95 9.80
CA VAL A 100 -12.83 -1.68 9.92
C VAL A 100 -12.93 -2.84 10.88
N LYS A 101 -12.93 -4.06 10.35
CA LYS A 101 -12.88 -5.29 11.16
C LYS A 101 -11.49 -5.54 11.76
N SER A 102 -10.46 -5.35 10.94
CA SER A 102 -9.06 -5.31 11.36
C SER A 102 -8.23 -4.47 10.37
N LEU A 103 -7.09 -4.00 10.82
CA LEU A 103 -6.18 -3.13 10.07
C LEU A 103 -4.86 -3.83 9.84
N LEU A 104 -4.39 -3.85 8.59
CA LEU A 104 -3.09 -4.41 8.22
C LEU A 104 -2.25 -3.31 7.53
N LEU A 105 -1.18 -2.90 8.19
CA LEU A 105 -0.32 -1.80 7.80
C LEU A 105 1.02 -2.37 7.30
N ASN A 106 1.22 -2.38 5.99
CA ASN A 106 2.42 -2.92 5.38
C ASN A 106 3.37 -1.81 4.94
N THR A 107 4.61 -1.81 5.45
CA THR A 107 5.71 -0.88 5.08
C THR A 107 5.25 0.58 4.99
N THR A 108 4.65 1.08 6.07
CA THR A 108 4.04 2.42 6.13
C THR A 108 4.45 3.17 7.40
N ALA A 109 3.99 4.39 7.56
CA ALA A 109 4.33 5.26 8.67
C ALA A 109 3.13 6.11 9.10
N ALA A 110 3.14 6.62 10.35
CA ALA A 110 2.16 7.59 10.83
C ALA A 110 2.42 9.01 10.28
N GLN A 111 3.67 9.29 9.89
CA GLN A 111 4.05 10.48 9.13
C GLN A 111 5.06 10.06 8.06
N PHE A 112 4.87 10.57 6.84
CA PHE A 112 5.78 10.23 5.75
C PHE A 112 7.20 10.71 6.07
N PRO A 113 8.23 9.80 5.99
CA PRO A 113 9.59 10.11 6.44
C PRO A 113 10.24 11.26 5.66
N ALA A 114 11.04 12.08 6.33
CA ALA A 114 11.67 13.26 5.72
C ALA A 114 12.53 12.90 4.50
N LYS A 115 13.36 11.85 4.59
CA LYS A 115 14.17 11.35 3.46
C LYS A 115 13.28 10.92 2.29
N ALA A 116 12.22 10.20 2.55
CA ALA A 116 11.26 9.75 1.54
C ALA A 116 10.53 10.92 0.87
N LYS A 117 10.23 12.00 1.61
CA LYS A 117 9.67 13.25 1.05
C LYS A 117 10.58 13.84 -0.04
N HIS A 118 11.86 13.95 0.22
CA HIS A 118 12.84 14.43 -0.78
C HIS A 118 12.94 13.50 -1.99
N LEU A 119 12.87 12.20 -1.76
CA LEU A 119 12.95 11.22 -2.83
C LEU A 119 11.75 11.30 -3.78
N VAL A 120 10.51 11.29 -3.26
CA VAL A 120 9.31 11.37 -4.12
C VAL A 120 9.22 12.71 -4.87
N GLN A 121 9.74 13.81 -4.28
CA GLN A 121 9.88 15.07 -4.99
C GLN A 121 10.91 14.98 -6.13
N THR A 122 11.98 14.21 -5.95
CA THR A 122 12.96 13.93 -7.00
C THR A 122 12.30 13.10 -8.12
N TRP A 123 11.51 12.09 -7.80
CA TRP A 123 10.76 11.31 -8.79
C TRP A 123 9.77 12.18 -9.58
N LEU A 124 9.09 13.11 -8.92
CA LEU A 124 8.22 14.07 -9.60
C LEU A 124 8.99 14.97 -10.56
N ARG A 125 10.21 15.43 -10.18
CA ARG A 125 11.09 16.18 -11.08
C ARG A 125 11.53 15.36 -12.27
N MET A 126 11.97 14.10 -12.06
CA MET A 126 12.34 13.18 -13.14
C MET A 126 11.21 13.00 -14.15
N LEU A 127 9.96 12.94 -13.67
CA LEU A 127 8.78 12.84 -14.52
C LEU A 127 8.56 14.12 -15.32
N ASN A 128 8.67 15.30 -14.70
CA ASN A 128 8.53 16.61 -15.34
C ASN A 128 9.66 16.91 -16.36
N GLU A 129 10.86 16.41 -16.10
CA GLU A 129 12.04 16.55 -16.97
C GLU A 129 12.07 15.49 -18.09
N ASN A 130 11.00 14.66 -18.19
CA ASN A 130 10.87 13.59 -19.18
C ASN A 130 12.02 12.57 -19.15
N VAL A 131 12.54 12.26 -17.97
CA VAL A 131 13.47 11.13 -17.81
C VAL A 131 12.76 9.86 -18.29
N SER A 132 13.46 9.00 -19.03
CA SER A 132 12.87 7.82 -19.65
C SER A 132 12.12 6.97 -18.63
N LEU A 133 11.00 6.35 -19.06
CA LEU A 133 10.18 5.50 -18.21
C LEU A 133 11.01 4.36 -17.60
N GLU A 134 11.87 3.72 -18.40
CA GLU A 134 12.76 2.66 -17.95
C GLU A 134 13.69 3.14 -16.82
N THR A 135 14.32 4.31 -16.98
CA THR A 135 15.22 4.86 -15.95
C THR A 135 14.47 5.11 -14.64
N ARG A 136 13.25 5.68 -14.73
CA ARG A 136 12.42 5.93 -13.53
C ARG A 136 11.99 4.66 -12.83
N ILE A 137 11.63 3.61 -13.59
CA ILE A 137 11.26 2.30 -13.03
C ILE A 137 12.47 1.67 -12.33
N ARG A 138 13.64 1.64 -13.01
CA ARG A 138 14.86 1.07 -12.43
C ARG A 138 15.30 1.80 -11.18
N GLU A 139 15.20 3.11 -11.17
CA GLU A 139 15.53 3.93 -10.01
C GLU A 139 14.57 3.65 -8.84
N GLY A 140 13.27 3.59 -9.07
CA GLY A 140 12.30 3.21 -8.06
C GLY A 140 12.54 1.81 -7.49
N PHE A 141 13.01 0.86 -8.30
CA PHE A 141 13.34 -0.49 -7.85
C PHE A 141 14.50 -0.50 -6.86
N LEU A 142 15.50 0.40 -7.00
CA LEU A 142 16.62 0.51 -6.04
C LEU A 142 16.16 0.83 -4.61
N TRP A 143 15.02 1.48 -4.46
CA TRP A 143 14.42 1.79 -3.16
C TRP A 143 13.41 0.74 -2.69
N GLY A 144 12.84 0.01 -3.65
CA GLY A 144 11.76 -0.95 -3.37
C GLY A 144 12.22 -2.36 -3.04
N TYR A 145 13.37 -2.78 -3.58
CA TYR A 145 13.84 -4.17 -3.51
C TYR A 145 15.20 -4.26 -2.82
N THR A 146 15.50 -5.46 -2.31
CA THR A 146 16.78 -5.75 -1.64
C THR A 146 17.89 -6.02 -2.64
N ASN A 147 19.14 -6.01 -2.17
CA ASN A 147 20.31 -6.37 -2.98
C ASN A 147 20.14 -7.76 -3.62
N ARG A 148 19.58 -8.72 -2.87
CA ARG A 148 19.33 -10.08 -3.35
C ARG A 148 18.40 -10.14 -4.57
N PHE A 149 17.41 -9.23 -4.64
CA PHE A 149 16.53 -9.15 -5.81
C PHE A 149 17.33 -8.84 -7.09
N PHE A 150 18.34 -7.98 -6.98
CA PHE A 150 19.18 -7.57 -8.11
C PHE A 150 20.24 -8.60 -8.53
N GLU A 151 20.45 -9.68 -7.74
CA GLU A 151 21.28 -10.81 -8.15
C GLU A 151 20.63 -11.68 -9.25
N ASP A 152 19.33 -11.50 -9.49
CA ASP A 152 18.57 -12.17 -10.54
C ASP A 152 18.22 -11.17 -11.67
N ASP A 153 19.14 -10.97 -12.60
CA ASP A 153 18.99 -10.05 -13.74
C ASP A 153 17.80 -10.39 -14.64
N GLU A 154 17.44 -11.67 -14.77
CA GLU A 154 16.28 -12.09 -15.57
C GLU A 154 14.99 -11.62 -14.92
N ARG A 155 14.86 -11.81 -13.62
CA ARG A 155 13.71 -11.35 -12.83
C ARG A 155 13.58 -9.82 -12.85
N VAL A 156 14.69 -9.10 -12.66
CA VAL A 156 14.72 -7.63 -12.74
C VAL A 156 14.24 -7.17 -14.11
N THR A 157 14.81 -7.74 -15.18
CA THR A 157 14.46 -7.38 -16.56
C THR A 157 12.99 -7.68 -16.88
N ALA A 158 12.48 -8.83 -16.44
CA ALA A 158 11.08 -9.21 -16.64
C ALA A 158 10.12 -8.22 -15.96
N LEU A 159 10.40 -7.79 -14.72
CA LEU A 159 9.56 -6.84 -14.01
C LEU A 159 9.65 -5.42 -14.61
N VAL A 160 10.84 -4.98 -15.04
CA VAL A 160 11.00 -3.71 -15.75
C VAL A 160 10.19 -3.71 -17.05
N ASN A 161 10.32 -4.75 -17.87
CA ASN A 161 9.58 -4.88 -19.13
C ASN A 161 8.06 -4.91 -18.89
N ARG A 162 7.60 -5.62 -17.86
CA ARG A 162 6.17 -5.63 -17.47
C ARG A 162 5.68 -4.23 -17.10
N ALA A 163 6.47 -3.46 -16.33
CA ALA A 163 6.11 -2.10 -15.93
C ALA A 163 6.11 -1.13 -17.12
N ILE A 164 7.05 -1.30 -18.09
CA ILE A 164 7.08 -0.49 -19.33
C ILE A 164 5.87 -0.80 -20.21
N ALA A 165 5.48 -2.07 -20.32
CA ALA A 165 4.37 -2.53 -21.13
C ALA A 165 2.99 -2.29 -20.50
N HIS A 166 2.94 -1.63 -19.33
CA HIS A 166 1.69 -1.40 -18.63
C HIS A 166 0.72 -0.56 -19.47
N PRO A 167 -0.55 -0.99 -19.68
CA PRO A 167 -1.48 -0.33 -20.61
C PRO A 167 -1.97 1.04 -20.13
N HIS A 168 -1.85 1.33 -18.83
CA HIS A 168 -2.32 2.56 -18.19
C HIS A 168 -1.14 3.35 -17.62
N PRO A 169 -0.46 4.17 -18.44
CA PRO A 169 0.71 4.92 -18.00
C PRO A 169 0.34 5.97 -16.95
N LEU A 170 1.21 6.12 -15.95
CA LEU A 170 1.07 7.11 -14.91
C LEU A 170 1.03 8.54 -15.48
N SER A 171 -0.01 9.30 -15.16
CA SER A 171 -0.09 10.72 -15.52
C SER A 171 0.72 11.58 -14.54
N THR A 172 1.33 12.66 -15.07
CA THR A 172 2.15 13.57 -14.25
C THR A 172 1.32 14.23 -13.15
N HIS A 173 0.10 14.69 -13.46
CA HIS A 173 -0.76 15.33 -12.46
C HIS A 173 -1.33 14.32 -11.45
N GLY A 174 -1.64 13.08 -11.87
CA GLY A 174 -2.04 12.03 -10.93
C GLY A 174 -0.93 11.69 -9.94
N PHE A 175 0.32 11.58 -10.44
CA PHE A 175 1.46 11.37 -9.57
C PHE A 175 1.70 12.55 -8.63
N ALA A 176 1.61 13.80 -9.12
CA ALA A 176 1.76 15.00 -8.32
C ALA A 176 0.70 15.08 -7.21
N GLY A 177 -0.57 14.76 -7.52
CA GLY A 177 -1.64 14.69 -6.52
C GLY A 177 -1.37 13.65 -5.44
N GLN A 178 -0.91 12.45 -5.79
CA GLN A 178 -0.52 11.44 -4.80
C GLN A 178 0.71 11.85 -3.97
N VAL A 179 1.69 12.52 -4.57
CA VAL A 179 2.83 13.10 -3.83
C VAL A 179 2.35 14.14 -2.82
N ALA A 180 1.40 15.01 -3.19
CA ALA A 180 0.82 15.98 -2.26
C ALA A 180 0.18 15.27 -1.06
N ALA A 181 -0.58 14.18 -1.28
CA ALA A 181 -1.17 13.38 -0.22
C ALA A 181 -0.14 12.81 0.76
N LEU A 182 1.01 12.33 0.26
CA LEU A 182 2.11 11.85 1.09
C LEU A 182 2.76 12.98 1.91
N MET A 183 2.95 14.15 1.30
CA MET A 183 3.60 15.30 1.96
C MET A 183 2.82 15.81 3.16
N GLU A 184 1.47 15.75 3.11
CA GLU A 184 0.58 16.25 4.16
C GLU A 184 0.23 15.20 5.21
N HIS A 185 0.47 13.89 4.93
CA HIS A 185 0.05 12.84 5.85
C HIS A 185 0.75 12.94 7.20
N ASP A 186 -0.05 13.09 8.25
CA ASP A 186 0.39 12.99 9.66
C ASP A 186 -0.77 12.52 10.55
N THR A 187 -0.64 11.32 11.10
CA THR A 187 -1.59 10.70 12.04
C THR A 187 -0.99 10.45 13.43
N ARG A 188 0.25 10.90 13.70
CA ARG A 188 1.01 10.61 14.92
C ARG A 188 0.27 10.94 16.22
N SER A 189 -0.54 12.00 16.21
CA SER A 189 -1.33 12.42 17.38
C SER A 189 -2.64 11.63 17.53
N GLN A 190 -3.02 10.82 16.53
CA GLN A 190 -4.32 10.16 16.46
C GLN A 190 -4.23 8.62 16.46
N ILE A 191 -3.11 8.03 16.04
CA ILE A 191 -2.99 6.56 15.86
C ILE A 191 -3.26 5.75 17.15
N SER A 192 -3.09 6.34 18.32
CA SER A 192 -3.46 5.70 19.60
C SER A 192 -4.98 5.52 19.77
N GLN A 193 -5.80 6.17 18.96
CA GLN A 193 -7.26 6.03 18.94
C GLN A 193 -7.72 4.83 18.09
N ILE A 194 -6.85 4.24 17.28
CA ILE A 194 -7.16 3.03 16.50
C ILE A 194 -7.32 1.87 17.47
N SER A 195 -8.55 1.36 17.58
CA SER A 195 -8.92 0.35 18.59
C SER A 195 -9.15 -1.05 18.03
N VAL A 196 -9.11 -1.21 16.69
CA VAL A 196 -9.29 -2.50 16.02
C VAL A 196 -8.01 -3.35 16.10
N PRO A 197 -8.12 -4.69 16.02
CA PRO A 197 -6.95 -5.55 15.87
C PRO A 197 -6.08 -5.07 14.71
N THR A 198 -4.78 -4.90 14.93
CA THR A 198 -3.88 -4.32 13.93
C THR A 198 -2.65 -5.18 13.75
N LEU A 199 -2.32 -5.50 12.50
CA LEU A 199 -1.05 -6.09 12.10
C LEU A 199 -0.19 -5.01 11.44
N VAL A 200 1.03 -4.81 11.95
CA VAL A 200 2.05 -4.00 11.30
C VAL A 200 3.08 -4.94 10.67
N LEU A 201 3.26 -4.85 9.37
CA LEU A 201 4.20 -5.67 8.58
C LEU A 201 5.29 -4.80 7.99
N ILE A 202 6.52 -5.26 8.06
CA ILE A 202 7.69 -4.55 7.49
C ILE A 202 8.70 -5.54 6.92
N GLY A 203 9.34 -5.18 5.81
CA GLY A 203 10.57 -5.82 5.37
C GLY A 203 11.76 -5.32 6.20
N GLY A 204 12.56 -6.25 6.75
CA GLY A 204 13.67 -5.89 7.63
C GLY A 204 14.77 -5.04 6.97
N ASP A 205 14.87 -5.11 5.64
CA ASP A 205 15.82 -4.35 4.83
C ASP A 205 15.16 -3.17 4.08
N ASP A 206 13.99 -2.69 4.54
CA ASP A 206 13.31 -1.53 3.94
C ASP A 206 14.13 -0.25 4.20
N ILE A 207 14.73 0.29 3.13
CA ILE A 207 15.52 1.54 3.16
C ILE A 207 14.70 2.77 2.76
N PHE A 208 13.47 2.57 2.24
CA PHE A 208 12.56 3.65 1.83
C PHE A 208 11.73 4.14 3.02
N ILE A 209 11.09 3.22 3.76
CA ILE A 209 10.44 3.49 5.05
C ILE A 209 11.09 2.59 6.10
N PRO A 210 12.14 3.05 6.79
CA PRO A 210 12.89 2.25 7.77
C PRO A 210 12.02 1.70 8.90
N ILE A 211 12.50 0.60 9.52
CA ILE A 211 11.76 -0.19 10.51
C ILE A 211 11.24 0.62 11.71
N GLU A 212 11.95 1.67 12.11
CA GLU A 212 11.55 2.52 13.23
C GLU A 212 10.17 3.14 13.09
N PHE A 213 9.69 3.36 11.86
CA PHE A 213 8.34 3.86 11.61
C PHE A 213 7.25 2.80 11.85
N SER A 214 7.55 1.54 11.55
CA SER A 214 6.67 0.42 11.88
C SER A 214 6.68 0.10 13.38
N GLU A 215 7.82 0.21 14.04
CA GLU A 215 7.94 0.11 15.50
C GLU A 215 7.14 1.21 16.20
N GLU A 216 7.16 2.45 15.68
CA GLU A 216 6.33 3.54 16.19
C GLU A 216 4.83 3.21 16.09
N LEU A 217 4.36 2.70 14.92
CA LEU A 217 2.97 2.29 14.73
C LEU A 217 2.58 1.19 15.71
N ALA A 218 3.39 0.13 15.83
CA ALA A 218 3.13 -0.99 16.70
C ALA A 218 3.14 -0.59 18.19
N ALA A 219 3.99 0.35 18.58
CA ALA A 219 4.07 0.82 19.96
C ALA A 219 2.89 1.73 20.36
N LYS A 220 2.34 2.50 19.40
CA LYS A 220 1.28 3.48 19.68
C LYS A 220 -0.14 2.98 19.45
N ILE A 221 -0.34 2.01 18.57
CA ILE A 221 -1.66 1.41 18.33
C ILE A 221 -1.92 0.33 19.39
N PRO A 222 -2.97 0.45 20.25
CA PRO A 222 -3.11 -0.39 21.45
C PRO A 222 -3.22 -1.90 21.21
N LYS A 223 -3.71 -2.33 20.04
CA LYS A 223 -3.91 -3.75 19.69
C LYS A 223 -3.06 -4.17 18.50
N ALA A 224 -1.91 -3.53 18.33
CA ALA A 224 -1.01 -3.85 17.23
C ALA A 224 -0.02 -4.96 17.60
N GLU A 225 0.23 -5.83 16.64
CA GLU A 225 1.37 -6.73 16.61
C GLU A 225 2.30 -6.38 15.44
N LEU A 226 3.61 -6.50 15.65
CA LEU A 226 4.63 -6.24 14.64
C LEU A 226 5.17 -7.56 14.11
N VAL A 227 5.18 -7.70 12.78
CA VAL A 227 5.83 -8.81 12.09
C VAL A 227 6.89 -8.25 11.14
N VAL A 228 8.14 -8.65 11.36
CA VAL A 228 9.26 -8.31 10.48
C VAL A 228 9.53 -9.47 9.55
N LEU A 229 9.41 -9.22 8.24
CA LEU A 229 9.81 -10.17 7.20
C LEU A 229 11.32 -10.01 6.99
N GLU A 230 12.09 -10.92 7.58
CA GLU A 230 13.54 -10.90 7.45
C GLU A 230 13.97 -10.81 5.98
N ARG A 231 14.92 -9.92 5.69
CA ARG A 231 15.50 -9.69 4.36
C ARG A 231 14.53 -9.18 3.29
N GLY A 232 13.35 -8.70 3.66
CA GLY A 232 12.43 -8.04 2.72
C GLY A 232 12.73 -6.55 2.60
N GLY A 233 12.65 -6.00 1.38
CA GLY A 233 12.69 -4.55 1.13
C GLY A 233 11.32 -3.91 1.28
N HIS A 234 11.14 -2.69 0.75
CA HIS A 234 9.87 -1.98 0.76
C HIS A 234 8.75 -2.78 0.06
N ASN A 235 9.08 -3.44 -1.06
CA ASN A 235 8.17 -4.30 -1.79
C ASN A 235 8.20 -5.77 -1.29
N CYS A 236 8.35 -6.00 0.02
CA CYS A 236 8.47 -7.33 0.61
C CYS A 236 7.31 -8.28 0.25
N TRP A 237 6.11 -7.75 0.05
CA TRP A 237 4.92 -8.49 -0.39
C TRP A 237 5.04 -9.06 -1.81
N MET A 238 5.85 -8.43 -2.66
CA MET A 238 6.14 -8.88 -4.04
C MET A 238 7.45 -9.68 -4.11
N GLU A 239 8.44 -9.29 -3.31
CA GLU A 239 9.74 -9.94 -3.27
C GLU A 239 9.65 -11.33 -2.61
N PHE A 240 8.90 -11.41 -1.51
CA PHE A 240 8.66 -12.61 -0.70
C PHE A 240 7.16 -12.86 -0.47
N PRO A 241 6.38 -13.18 -1.52
CA PRO A 241 4.93 -13.29 -1.42
C PRO A 241 4.45 -14.38 -0.46
N GLU A 242 5.12 -15.54 -0.39
CA GLU A 242 4.69 -16.63 0.46
C GLU A 242 4.78 -16.32 1.96
N PRO A 243 5.93 -15.84 2.53
CA PRO A 243 5.97 -15.45 3.93
C PRO A 243 5.04 -14.25 4.24
N PHE A 244 4.88 -13.30 3.32
CA PHE A 244 3.93 -12.20 3.48
C PHE A 244 2.50 -12.73 3.58
N ASN A 245 2.06 -13.54 2.63
CA ASN A 245 0.70 -14.09 2.60
C ASN A 245 0.42 -14.95 3.85
N ARG A 246 1.39 -15.76 4.31
CA ARG A 246 1.25 -16.53 5.56
C ARG A 246 1.06 -15.64 6.79
N ALA A 247 1.81 -14.54 6.90
CA ALA A 247 1.68 -13.63 8.02
C ALA A 247 0.29 -12.97 8.05
N VAL A 248 -0.19 -12.51 6.89
CA VAL A 248 -1.53 -11.94 6.74
C VAL A 248 -2.61 -12.95 7.11
N MET A 249 -2.58 -14.15 6.51
CA MET A 249 -3.60 -15.19 6.76
C MET A 249 -3.66 -15.63 8.23
N ARG A 250 -2.50 -15.84 8.86
CA ARG A 250 -2.43 -16.18 10.29
C ARG A 250 -3.07 -15.10 11.19
N PHE A 251 -2.83 -13.83 10.86
CA PHE A 251 -3.44 -12.73 11.61
C PHE A 251 -4.97 -12.73 11.44
N LEU A 252 -5.46 -12.86 10.21
CA LEU A 252 -6.89 -12.86 9.90
C LEU A 252 -7.61 -14.02 10.60
N GLU A 253 -7.05 -15.23 10.60
CA GLU A 253 -7.56 -16.39 11.33
C GLU A 253 -7.64 -16.13 12.85
N GLY A 254 -6.62 -15.45 13.40
CA GLY A 254 -6.59 -15.04 14.82
C GLY A 254 -7.65 -13.99 15.19
N VAL A 255 -8.06 -13.15 14.23
CA VAL A 255 -9.15 -12.18 14.41
C VAL A 255 -10.52 -12.86 14.36
N ALA A 256 -10.71 -13.82 13.45
CA ALA A 256 -11.97 -14.57 13.32
C ALA A 256 -12.29 -15.46 14.51
N SER A 257 -11.26 -15.85 15.29
CA SER A 257 -11.37 -16.75 16.44
C SER A 257 -11.70 -16.04 17.76
N LYS A 258 -11.83 -14.72 17.76
CA LYS A 258 -12.14 -13.86 18.93
C LYS A 258 -13.53 -13.28 18.85
#